data_0413983c12f769c91eef168f7120e1da
#
_entry.id   0413983c12f769c91eef168f7120e1da
#
_cell.length_a   1.000
_cell.length_b   1.000
_cell.length_c   1.000
_cell.angle_alpha   90.00
_cell.angle_beta   90.00
_cell.angle_gamma   90.00
#
_symmetry.space_group_name_H-M   'P 1'
#
loop_
_entity.id
_entity.type
_entity.pdbx_description
1 polymer ?
#
loop_
_entity_poly.entity_id
_entity_poly.type
_entity_poly.pdbx_seq_one_letter_code
_entity_poly.pdbx_strand_id
1 'polypeptide(L)'
;MKNEKLPQFQPYFLAPKYWGFWLGVAIWRSLLLLPYPILRHIGNGLGWLFSKLKVGKRRAAIARRNLELCFPEMPVQEREAILQENLRAVGMAIIETGMAWFWSDARIKKWSKIEGLNYLKENAQDGIIFVGVHFLTLELGARIVGLHHPGIGVYRPNDNPVLDWLQIKGRLRSNKDMLNRKDLRGMFKALRKGETIWYAPDHDYGRKNAVFVPFFAVQEAATTTGSYYLLKSAPNCKVVPFAPLRNKDGSGYTVSISPPVDFSDISDETAIAARMNKVVEKEILKDVEQYMWLHRRFKTRPTEDEPSLYS
;
A
#
# COMPACT_ATOMS: atom_id res chain seq x y z
N MET A 1 6.39 24.23 -15.14
CA MET A 1 6.28 22.78 -15.38
C MET A 1 4.79 22.45 -15.48
N LYS A 2 4.37 21.81 -16.57
CA LYS A 2 2.98 21.34 -16.73
C LYS A 2 2.70 20.34 -15.61
N ASN A 3 1.68 20.58 -14.78
CA ASN A 3 1.07 19.52 -13.99
C ASN A 3 0.73 18.40 -14.99
N GLU A 4 1.32 17.22 -14.83
CA GLU A 4 0.88 16.06 -15.60
C GLU A 4 -0.61 15.90 -15.30
N LYS A 5 -1.45 16.17 -16.31
CA LYS A 5 -2.90 16.03 -16.14
C LYS A 5 -3.16 14.55 -15.88
N LEU A 6 -3.98 14.27 -14.88
CA LEU A 6 -4.44 12.92 -14.60
C LEU A 6 -5.04 12.28 -15.86
N PRO A 7 -4.86 10.97 -16.07
CA PRO A 7 -5.36 10.29 -17.24
C PRO A 7 -6.87 10.46 -17.38
N GLN A 8 -7.29 10.90 -18.56
CA GLN A 8 -8.71 11.06 -18.92
C GLN A 8 -9.12 9.95 -19.89
N PHE A 9 -10.41 9.64 -19.89
CA PHE A 9 -10.95 8.70 -20.87
C PHE A 9 -10.65 9.19 -22.30
N GLN A 10 -10.14 8.29 -23.12
CA GLN A 10 -9.84 8.54 -24.52
C GLN A 10 -10.71 7.60 -25.40
N PRO A 11 -11.31 8.10 -26.52
CA PRO A 11 -12.13 7.25 -27.37
C PRO A 11 -11.44 5.98 -27.86
N TYR A 12 -10.13 6.02 -28.08
CA TYR A 12 -9.36 4.84 -28.52
C TYR A 12 -9.30 3.71 -27.46
N PHE A 13 -9.69 3.95 -26.21
CA PHE A 13 -9.84 2.91 -25.19
C PHE A 13 -10.94 1.91 -25.53
N LEU A 14 -11.83 2.23 -26.45
CA LEU A 14 -12.87 1.35 -26.97
C LEU A 14 -12.43 0.54 -28.20
N ALA A 15 -11.19 0.74 -28.68
CA ALA A 15 -10.66 -0.01 -29.81
C ALA A 15 -10.61 -1.53 -29.55
N PRO A 16 -10.74 -2.39 -30.59
CA PRO A 16 -10.83 -3.85 -30.46
C PRO A 16 -9.72 -4.49 -29.62
N LYS A 17 -8.51 -3.94 -29.65
CA LYS A 17 -7.38 -4.41 -28.84
C LYS A 17 -7.65 -4.35 -27.31
N TYR A 18 -8.62 -3.60 -26.85
CA TYR A 18 -8.98 -3.48 -25.43
C TYR A 18 -10.27 -4.24 -25.05
N TRP A 19 -10.97 -4.87 -26.01
CA TRP A 19 -12.24 -5.55 -25.71
C TRP A 19 -12.08 -6.67 -24.69
N GLY A 20 -11.00 -7.45 -24.77
CA GLY A 20 -10.70 -8.47 -23.76
C GLY A 20 -10.52 -7.88 -22.36
N PHE A 21 -9.86 -6.71 -22.26
CA PHE A 21 -9.73 -6.00 -21.00
C PHE A 21 -11.11 -5.55 -20.45
N TRP A 22 -11.95 -4.98 -21.30
CA TRP A 22 -13.30 -4.52 -20.90
C TRP A 22 -14.21 -5.70 -20.51
N LEU A 23 -14.12 -6.80 -21.23
CA LEU A 23 -14.84 -8.03 -20.85
C LEU A 23 -14.40 -8.51 -19.46
N GLY A 24 -13.10 -8.53 -19.19
CA GLY A 24 -12.56 -8.85 -17.87
C GLY A 24 -13.06 -7.92 -16.78
N VAL A 25 -13.09 -6.60 -17.03
CA VAL A 25 -13.64 -5.60 -16.11
C VAL A 25 -15.14 -5.81 -15.88
N ALA A 26 -15.91 -6.14 -16.94
CA ALA A 26 -17.35 -6.40 -16.83
C ALA A 26 -17.62 -7.64 -15.96
N ILE A 27 -16.90 -8.75 -16.20
CA ILE A 27 -16.99 -9.96 -15.38
C ILE A 27 -16.62 -9.67 -13.93
N TRP A 28 -15.50 -8.97 -13.70
CA TRP A 28 -15.05 -8.58 -12.36
C TRP A 28 -16.09 -7.74 -11.64
N ARG A 29 -16.65 -6.72 -12.31
CA ARG A 29 -17.69 -5.87 -11.76
C ARG A 29 -18.98 -6.63 -11.45
N SER A 30 -19.38 -7.56 -12.30
CA SER A 30 -20.55 -8.44 -12.07
C SER A 30 -20.32 -9.35 -10.87
N LEU A 31 -19.14 -9.93 -10.74
CA LEU A 31 -18.76 -10.73 -9.57
C LEU A 31 -18.92 -9.94 -8.27
N LEU A 32 -18.52 -8.65 -8.26
CA LEU A 32 -18.60 -7.79 -7.09
C LEU A 32 -20.02 -7.42 -6.65
N LEU A 33 -21.05 -7.80 -7.40
CA LEU A 33 -22.46 -7.66 -6.96
C LEU A 33 -22.82 -8.70 -5.88
N LEU A 34 -22.10 -9.82 -5.83
CA LEU A 34 -22.33 -10.88 -4.85
C LEU A 34 -22.17 -10.39 -3.40
N PRO A 35 -22.86 -11.02 -2.44
CA PRO A 35 -22.66 -10.76 -1.01
C PRO A 35 -21.20 -10.92 -0.56
N TYR A 36 -20.76 -10.11 0.39
CA TYR A 36 -19.37 -10.13 0.89
C TYR A 36 -18.88 -11.51 1.34
N PRO A 37 -19.66 -12.33 2.09
CA PRO A 37 -19.19 -13.66 2.47
C PRO A 37 -18.85 -14.56 1.26
N ILE A 38 -19.63 -14.47 0.17
CA ILE A 38 -19.36 -15.23 -1.06
C ILE A 38 -18.07 -14.69 -1.72
N LEU A 39 -17.90 -13.38 -1.80
CA LEU A 39 -16.68 -12.75 -2.33
C LEU A 39 -15.44 -13.16 -1.55
N ARG A 40 -15.56 -13.32 -0.22
CA ARG A 40 -14.48 -13.81 0.64
C ARG A 40 -14.08 -15.24 0.29
N HIS A 41 -15.03 -16.13 0.07
CA HIS A 41 -14.73 -17.50 -0.37
C HIS A 41 -14.08 -17.54 -1.75
N ILE A 42 -14.59 -16.75 -2.69
CA ILE A 42 -14.00 -16.63 -4.03
C ILE A 42 -12.57 -16.08 -3.96
N GLY A 43 -12.33 -15.01 -3.20
CA GLY A 43 -11.01 -14.44 -3.02
C GLY A 43 -10.01 -15.43 -2.43
N ASN A 44 -10.41 -16.15 -1.38
CA ASN A 44 -9.56 -17.21 -0.80
C ASN A 44 -9.28 -18.33 -1.81
N GLY A 45 -10.26 -18.73 -2.62
CA GLY A 45 -10.11 -19.72 -3.70
C GLY A 45 -9.13 -19.22 -4.79
N LEU A 46 -9.22 -17.94 -5.17
CA LEU A 46 -8.26 -17.31 -6.10
C LEU A 46 -6.84 -17.31 -5.55
N GLY A 47 -6.65 -17.03 -4.26
CA GLY A 47 -5.36 -17.09 -3.60
C GLY A 47 -4.78 -18.51 -3.56
N TRP A 48 -5.62 -19.50 -3.24
CA TRP A 48 -5.24 -20.91 -3.33
C TRP A 48 -4.82 -21.29 -4.76
N LEU A 49 -5.62 -20.95 -5.77
CA LEU A 49 -5.29 -21.21 -7.17
C LEU A 49 -3.97 -20.52 -7.56
N PHE A 50 -3.81 -19.23 -7.21
CA PHE A 50 -2.56 -18.49 -7.44
C PHE A 50 -1.35 -19.24 -6.88
N SER A 51 -1.43 -19.79 -5.67
CA SER A 51 -0.33 -20.55 -5.05
C SER A 51 0.11 -21.79 -5.84
N LYS A 52 -0.78 -22.38 -6.66
CA LYS A 52 -0.49 -23.56 -7.51
C LYS A 52 0.17 -23.18 -8.84
N LEU A 53 -0.04 -21.96 -9.31
CA LEU A 53 0.52 -21.49 -10.59
C LEU A 53 2.03 -21.23 -10.48
N LYS A 54 2.75 -21.35 -11.58
CA LYS A 54 4.21 -21.09 -11.64
C LYS A 54 4.58 -19.70 -11.12
N VAL A 55 3.79 -18.67 -11.47
CA VAL A 55 4.00 -17.30 -11.00
C VAL A 55 3.79 -17.22 -9.48
N GLY A 56 2.76 -17.86 -8.95
CA GLY A 56 2.47 -17.92 -7.51
C GLY A 56 3.58 -18.61 -6.71
N LYS A 57 4.07 -19.77 -7.19
CA LYS A 57 5.20 -20.49 -6.58
C LYS A 57 6.46 -19.63 -6.51
N ARG A 58 6.77 -18.89 -7.60
CA ARG A 58 7.91 -17.95 -7.63
C ARG A 58 7.74 -16.81 -6.62
N ARG A 59 6.53 -16.27 -6.49
CA ARG A 59 6.23 -15.21 -5.51
C ARG A 59 6.23 -15.72 -4.08
N ALA A 60 5.73 -16.95 -3.86
CA ALA A 60 5.80 -17.61 -2.55
C ALA A 60 7.25 -17.82 -2.09
N ALA A 61 8.18 -18.18 -2.99
CA ALA A 61 9.60 -18.28 -2.64
C ALA A 61 10.18 -16.93 -2.17
N ILE A 62 9.81 -15.83 -2.83
CA ILE A 62 10.22 -14.48 -2.39
C ILE A 62 9.63 -14.15 -1.01
N ALA A 63 8.35 -14.42 -0.79
CA ALA A 63 7.68 -14.16 0.49
C ALA A 63 8.30 -14.99 1.62
N ARG A 64 8.55 -16.28 1.39
CA ARG A 64 9.25 -17.15 2.34
C ARG A 64 10.61 -16.57 2.72
N ARG A 65 11.39 -16.16 1.73
CA ARG A 65 12.71 -15.56 1.96
C ARG A 65 12.63 -14.25 2.76
N ASN A 66 11.65 -13.40 2.47
CA ASN A 66 11.42 -12.19 3.26
C ASN A 66 11.10 -12.51 4.74
N LEU A 67 10.23 -13.49 4.99
CA LEU A 67 9.88 -13.92 6.34
C LEU A 67 11.09 -14.51 7.08
N GLU A 68 11.93 -15.31 6.42
CA GLU A 68 13.18 -15.84 6.97
C GLU A 68 14.13 -14.70 7.36
N LEU A 69 14.30 -13.70 6.50
CA LEU A 69 15.19 -12.57 6.72
C LEU A 69 14.68 -11.64 7.84
N CYS A 70 13.37 -11.40 7.90
CA CYS A 70 12.77 -10.51 8.89
C CYS A 70 12.61 -11.17 10.27
N PHE A 71 12.32 -12.47 10.31
CA PHE A 71 12.00 -13.21 11.53
C PHE A 71 12.83 -14.48 11.65
N PRO A 72 14.17 -14.38 11.77
CA PRO A 72 15.06 -15.56 11.81
C PRO A 72 14.77 -16.48 13.00
N GLU A 73 14.39 -15.91 14.14
CA GLU A 73 14.12 -16.66 15.38
C GLU A 73 12.70 -17.31 15.40
N MET A 74 11.83 -16.94 14.47
CA MET A 74 10.47 -17.51 14.39
C MET A 74 10.56 -18.97 13.89
N PRO A 75 9.85 -19.93 14.49
CA PRO A 75 9.82 -21.30 14.00
C PRO A 75 9.39 -21.43 12.54
N VAL A 76 10.01 -22.35 11.80
CA VAL A 76 9.73 -22.57 10.37
C VAL A 76 8.25 -22.83 10.13
N GLN A 77 7.60 -23.61 11.00
CA GLN A 77 6.18 -23.95 10.91
C GLN A 77 5.29 -22.69 10.98
N GLU A 78 5.63 -21.75 11.86
CA GLU A 78 4.91 -20.51 12.03
C GLU A 78 5.08 -19.60 10.80
N ARG A 79 6.32 -19.45 10.28
CA ARG A 79 6.58 -18.72 9.04
C ARG A 79 5.82 -19.29 7.84
N GLU A 80 5.75 -20.63 7.72
CA GLU A 80 4.97 -21.28 6.66
C GLU A 80 3.46 -21.07 6.82
N ALA A 81 2.94 -21.06 8.06
CA ALA A 81 1.54 -20.72 8.32
C ALA A 81 1.21 -19.29 7.87
N ILE A 82 2.06 -18.31 8.25
CA ILE A 82 1.95 -16.92 7.79
C ILE A 82 1.99 -16.85 6.26
N LEU A 83 2.90 -17.57 5.60
CA LEU A 83 3.00 -17.60 4.15
C LEU A 83 1.72 -18.13 3.49
N GLN A 84 1.12 -19.20 4.01
CA GLN A 84 -0.11 -19.76 3.45
C GLN A 84 -1.28 -18.77 3.55
N GLU A 85 -1.44 -18.10 4.69
CA GLU A 85 -2.47 -17.06 4.85
C GLU A 85 -2.19 -15.84 3.96
N ASN A 86 -0.91 -15.46 3.80
CA ASN A 86 -0.51 -14.39 2.91
C ASN A 86 -0.88 -14.69 1.44
N LEU A 87 -0.67 -15.91 0.97
CA LEU A 87 -1.05 -16.32 -0.38
C LEU A 87 -2.58 -16.31 -0.59
N ARG A 88 -3.36 -16.69 0.43
CA ARG A 88 -4.83 -16.53 0.40
C ARG A 88 -5.22 -15.05 0.32
N ALA A 89 -4.55 -14.21 1.09
CA ALA A 89 -4.78 -12.77 1.08
C ALA A 89 -4.50 -12.11 -0.29
N VAL A 90 -3.59 -12.65 -1.11
CA VAL A 90 -3.37 -12.18 -2.49
C VAL A 90 -4.61 -12.29 -3.36
N GLY A 91 -5.35 -13.39 -3.25
CA GLY A 91 -6.61 -13.56 -4.00
C GLY A 91 -7.68 -12.57 -3.53
N MET A 92 -7.74 -12.31 -2.22
CA MET A 92 -8.61 -11.28 -1.66
C MET A 92 -8.25 -9.87 -2.15
N ALA A 93 -6.97 -9.54 -2.32
CA ALA A 93 -6.53 -8.22 -2.80
C ALA A 93 -7.15 -7.85 -4.16
N ILE A 94 -7.38 -8.84 -5.05
CA ILE A 94 -8.07 -8.63 -6.34
C ILE A 94 -9.54 -8.22 -6.11
N ILE A 95 -10.23 -8.91 -5.21
CA ILE A 95 -11.62 -8.61 -4.85
C ILE A 95 -11.72 -7.24 -4.20
N GLU A 96 -10.84 -6.94 -3.25
CA GLU A 96 -10.78 -5.69 -2.48
C GLU A 96 -10.47 -4.47 -3.34
N THR A 97 -9.57 -4.62 -4.32
CA THR A 97 -9.33 -3.57 -5.32
C THR A 97 -10.60 -3.25 -6.08
N GLY A 98 -11.34 -4.26 -6.51
CA GLY A 98 -12.63 -4.07 -7.17
C GLY A 98 -13.69 -3.45 -6.25
N MET A 99 -13.76 -3.88 -4.99
CA MET A 99 -14.64 -3.26 -4.00
C MET A 99 -14.33 -1.78 -3.84
N ALA A 100 -13.06 -1.40 -3.73
CA ALA A 100 -12.62 -0.02 -3.63
C ALA A 100 -13.08 0.83 -4.82
N TRP A 101 -12.99 0.29 -6.04
CA TRP A 101 -13.29 1.04 -7.26
C TRP A 101 -14.77 1.05 -7.64
N PHE A 102 -15.55 0.01 -7.30
CA PHE A 102 -16.89 -0.17 -7.84
C PHE A 102 -18.02 -0.17 -6.79
N TRP A 103 -17.76 -0.53 -5.52
CA TRP A 103 -18.81 -0.52 -4.51
C TRP A 103 -19.29 0.89 -4.19
N SER A 104 -20.58 1.01 -3.82
CA SER A 104 -21.13 2.24 -3.29
C SER A 104 -20.57 2.58 -1.91
N ASP A 105 -20.60 3.85 -1.54
CA ASP A 105 -20.13 4.33 -0.23
C ASP A 105 -20.87 3.64 0.93
N ALA A 106 -22.19 3.45 0.77
CA ALA A 106 -23.01 2.76 1.76
C ALA A 106 -22.54 1.30 1.96
N ARG A 107 -22.18 0.61 0.86
CA ARG A 107 -21.71 -0.77 0.93
C ARG A 107 -20.32 -0.87 1.55
N ILE A 108 -19.41 0.08 1.26
CA ILE A 108 -18.11 0.18 1.93
C ILE A 108 -18.31 0.39 3.44
N LYS A 109 -19.13 1.40 3.83
CA LYS A 109 -19.40 1.71 5.24
C LYS A 109 -20.01 0.55 6.02
N LYS A 110 -20.86 -0.25 5.37
CA LYS A 110 -21.47 -1.43 5.98
C LYS A 110 -20.43 -2.47 6.44
N TRP A 111 -19.34 -2.61 5.70
CA TRP A 111 -18.33 -3.65 5.91
C TRP A 111 -17.00 -3.11 6.44
N SER A 112 -16.99 -1.89 6.99
CA SER A 112 -15.77 -1.28 7.49
C SER A 112 -15.96 -0.51 8.77
N LYS A 113 -14.90 -0.49 9.58
CA LYS A 113 -14.74 0.36 10.77
C LYS A 113 -13.43 1.15 10.65
N ILE A 114 -13.38 2.31 11.30
CA ILE A 114 -12.16 3.11 11.44
C ILE A 114 -11.93 3.38 12.91
N GLU A 115 -10.73 3.10 13.37
CA GLU A 115 -10.24 3.43 14.70
C GLU A 115 -9.17 4.52 14.57
N GLY A 116 -9.15 5.49 15.46
CA GLY A 116 -8.17 6.57 15.47
C GLY A 116 -8.41 7.68 14.43
N LEU A 117 -9.61 7.82 13.85
CA LEU A 117 -9.93 8.87 12.87
C LEU A 117 -9.73 10.29 13.43
N ASN A 118 -9.84 10.46 14.77
CA ASN A 118 -9.56 11.72 15.46
C ASN A 118 -8.13 12.24 15.17
N TYR A 119 -7.13 11.38 15.07
CA TYR A 119 -5.75 11.78 14.77
C TYR A 119 -5.60 12.52 13.44
N LEU A 120 -6.42 12.20 12.43
CA LEU A 120 -6.44 12.93 11.17
C LEU A 120 -7.17 14.27 11.30
N LYS A 121 -8.28 14.30 12.05
CA LYS A 121 -9.10 15.51 12.20
C LYS A 121 -8.41 16.58 13.05
N GLU A 122 -7.79 16.18 14.14
CA GLU A 122 -7.08 17.07 15.08
C GLU A 122 -5.85 17.73 14.45
N ASN A 123 -5.23 17.08 13.45
CA ASN A 123 -4.02 17.55 12.78
C ASN A 123 -4.27 18.05 11.35
N ALA A 124 -5.51 18.26 10.95
CA ALA A 124 -5.86 18.60 9.57
C ALA A 124 -5.28 19.92 9.06
N GLN A 125 -4.85 20.83 9.95
CA GLN A 125 -4.27 22.14 9.57
C GLN A 125 -2.74 22.10 9.35
N ASP A 126 -2.07 21.07 9.88
CA ASP A 126 -0.59 21.01 9.91
C ASP A 126 0.01 20.35 8.65
N GLY A 127 -0.83 19.76 7.81
CA GLY A 127 -0.41 18.83 6.77
C GLY A 127 -0.08 17.45 7.36
N ILE A 128 -0.47 16.39 6.66
CA ILE A 128 -0.29 15.03 7.16
C ILE A 128 0.44 14.18 6.14
N ILE A 129 1.56 13.58 6.56
CA ILE A 129 2.15 12.42 5.89
C ILE A 129 1.43 11.19 6.44
N PHE A 130 0.44 10.70 5.70
CA PHE A 130 -0.34 9.54 6.08
C PHE A 130 0.37 8.29 5.60
N VAL A 131 1.08 7.63 6.53
CA VAL A 131 1.97 6.52 6.21
C VAL A 131 1.16 5.24 6.06
N GLY A 132 0.97 4.84 4.81
CA GLY A 132 0.39 3.55 4.45
C GLY A 132 1.49 2.52 4.24
N VAL A 133 1.28 1.34 4.80
CA VAL A 133 2.11 0.17 4.55
C VAL A 133 1.46 -0.65 3.44
N HIS A 134 2.24 -1.26 2.55
CA HIS A 134 1.69 -2.08 1.47
C HIS A 134 1.07 -3.38 2.01
N PHE A 135 0.00 -3.25 2.77
CA PHE A 135 -0.92 -4.35 3.03
C PHE A 135 -1.63 -4.74 1.73
N LEU A 136 -1.97 -5.99 1.58
CA LEU A 136 -2.75 -6.48 0.43
C LEU A 136 -4.14 -5.81 0.34
N THR A 137 -4.65 -5.31 1.47
CA THR A 137 -5.91 -4.56 1.62
C THR A 137 -5.76 -3.04 1.38
N LEU A 138 -4.57 -2.53 1.04
CA LEU A 138 -4.27 -1.09 1.01
C LEU A 138 -5.24 -0.28 0.13
N GLU A 139 -5.60 -0.79 -1.04
CA GLU A 139 -6.50 -0.09 -1.98
C GLU A 139 -7.89 0.14 -1.36
N LEU A 140 -8.43 -0.88 -0.67
CA LEU A 140 -9.69 -0.77 0.03
C LEU A 140 -9.58 0.09 1.29
N GLY A 141 -8.47 -0.02 2.02
CA GLY A 141 -8.18 0.84 3.18
C GLY A 141 -8.16 2.32 2.81
N ALA A 142 -7.50 2.66 1.70
CA ALA A 142 -7.50 4.01 1.16
C ALA A 142 -8.92 4.51 0.84
N ARG A 143 -9.75 3.66 0.24
CA ARG A 143 -11.15 3.96 -0.04
C ARG A 143 -11.96 4.20 1.23
N ILE A 144 -11.76 3.38 2.26
CA ILE A 144 -12.48 3.48 3.55
C ILE A 144 -12.15 4.81 4.23
N VAL A 145 -10.85 5.14 4.41
CA VAL A 145 -10.44 6.40 5.04
C VAL A 145 -10.91 7.60 4.24
N GLY A 146 -10.76 7.56 2.92
CA GLY A 146 -11.13 8.66 2.04
C GLY A 146 -12.62 9.03 2.06
N LEU A 147 -13.51 8.15 2.54
CA LEU A 147 -14.92 8.47 2.80
C LEU A 147 -15.13 9.42 3.97
N HIS A 148 -14.13 9.56 4.84
CA HIS A 148 -14.20 10.35 6.06
C HIS A 148 -13.15 11.47 6.09
N HIS A 149 -12.00 11.24 5.46
CA HIS A 149 -10.89 12.18 5.39
C HIS A 149 -10.19 12.03 4.01
N PRO A 150 -10.71 12.69 2.96
CA PRO A 150 -10.11 12.63 1.62
C PRO A 150 -8.71 13.24 1.61
N GLY A 151 -7.73 12.48 1.13
CA GLY A 151 -6.35 12.92 0.97
C GLY A 151 -5.92 12.97 -0.49
N ILE A 152 -4.63 13.19 -0.73
CA ILE A 152 -3.99 13.17 -2.04
C ILE A 152 -3.18 11.88 -2.14
N GLY A 153 -3.51 11.03 -3.09
CA GLY A 153 -2.80 9.77 -3.30
C GLY A 153 -1.51 9.97 -4.09
N VAL A 154 -0.43 9.29 -3.68
CA VAL A 154 0.82 9.24 -4.45
C VAL A 154 0.87 7.90 -5.18
N TYR A 155 1.10 7.92 -6.50
CA TYR A 155 1.06 6.71 -7.29
C TYR A 155 2.11 6.65 -8.40
N ARG A 156 2.35 5.45 -8.91
CA ARG A 156 3.06 5.21 -10.16
C ARG A 156 2.04 4.99 -11.28
N PRO A 157 2.10 5.73 -12.41
CA PRO A 157 1.28 5.45 -13.58
C PRO A 157 1.48 4.01 -14.10
N ASN A 158 0.40 3.39 -14.55
CA ASN A 158 0.46 2.07 -15.17
C ASN A 158 0.92 2.16 -16.62
N ASP A 159 1.62 1.12 -17.06
CA ASP A 159 2.06 1.04 -18.47
C ASP A 159 0.88 0.82 -19.44
N ASN A 160 -0.21 0.19 -18.97
CA ASN A 160 -1.46 0.08 -19.72
C ASN A 160 -2.34 1.31 -19.46
N PRO A 161 -2.60 2.17 -20.47
CA PRO A 161 -3.30 3.44 -20.28
C PRO A 161 -4.77 3.28 -19.88
N VAL A 162 -5.44 2.18 -20.27
CA VAL A 162 -6.83 1.91 -19.87
C VAL A 162 -6.90 1.53 -18.40
N LEU A 163 -5.97 0.70 -17.95
CA LEU A 163 -5.86 0.33 -16.54
C LEU A 163 -5.49 1.54 -15.69
N ASP A 164 -4.56 2.38 -16.16
CA ASP A 164 -4.17 3.62 -15.48
C ASP A 164 -5.37 4.55 -15.28
N TRP A 165 -6.12 4.78 -16.35
CA TRP A 165 -7.35 5.58 -16.28
C TRP A 165 -8.37 4.96 -15.29
N LEU A 166 -8.60 3.65 -15.36
CA LEU A 166 -9.58 2.97 -14.51
C LEU A 166 -9.18 3.05 -13.03
N GLN A 167 -7.89 2.86 -12.72
CA GLN A 167 -7.35 2.98 -11.38
C GLN A 167 -7.52 4.40 -10.82
N ILE A 168 -7.15 5.42 -11.61
CA ILE A 168 -7.29 6.82 -11.20
C ILE A 168 -8.77 7.17 -10.97
N LYS A 169 -9.64 6.76 -11.88
CA LYS A 169 -11.10 6.95 -11.73
C LYS A 169 -11.63 6.29 -10.44
N GLY A 170 -11.15 5.08 -10.15
CA GLY A 170 -11.51 4.36 -8.92
C GLY A 170 -11.04 5.10 -7.66
N ARG A 171 -9.78 5.53 -7.64
CA ARG A 171 -9.16 6.23 -6.51
C ARG A 171 -9.73 7.61 -6.24
N LEU A 172 -10.06 8.38 -7.28
CA LEU A 172 -10.68 9.71 -7.16
C LEU A 172 -12.11 9.68 -6.59
N ARG A 173 -12.70 8.51 -6.37
CA ARG A 173 -13.97 8.38 -5.64
C ARG A 173 -13.86 8.76 -4.16
N SER A 174 -12.66 8.75 -3.61
CA SER A 174 -12.40 9.04 -2.19
C SER A 174 -11.16 9.87 -1.93
N ASN A 175 -10.33 10.13 -2.95
CA ASN A 175 -9.20 11.03 -2.82
C ASN A 175 -9.54 12.38 -3.48
N LYS A 176 -8.98 13.46 -2.94
CA LYS A 176 -9.09 14.81 -3.52
C LYS A 176 -8.35 14.91 -4.85
N ASP A 177 -7.17 14.28 -4.93
CA ASP A 177 -6.28 14.33 -6.09
C ASP A 177 -5.30 13.15 -6.07
N MET A 178 -4.55 12.99 -7.16
CA MET A 178 -3.50 11.99 -7.30
C MET A 178 -2.23 12.64 -7.81
N LEU A 179 -1.09 12.37 -7.19
CA LEU A 179 0.22 12.86 -7.60
C LEU A 179 1.10 11.72 -8.10
N ASN A 180 1.82 11.97 -9.19
CA ASN A 180 2.87 11.06 -9.63
C ASN A 180 3.95 10.97 -8.53
N ARG A 181 4.42 9.76 -8.21
CA ARG A 181 5.48 9.55 -7.21
C ARG A 181 6.79 10.31 -7.49
N LYS A 182 6.98 10.82 -8.71
CA LYS A 182 8.13 11.65 -9.09
C LYS A 182 7.88 13.15 -8.83
N ASP A 183 6.65 13.56 -8.54
CA ASP A 183 6.29 14.96 -8.29
C ASP A 183 6.48 15.35 -6.83
N LEU A 184 7.73 15.35 -6.37
CA LEU A 184 8.08 15.78 -5.02
C LEU A 184 7.63 17.23 -4.73
N ARG A 185 7.69 18.13 -5.74
CA ARG A 185 7.27 19.53 -5.56
C ARG A 185 5.77 19.64 -5.29
N GLY A 186 4.96 18.84 -5.99
CA GLY A 186 3.52 18.74 -5.73
C GLY A 186 3.23 18.26 -4.31
N MET A 187 3.95 17.24 -3.84
CA MET A 187 3.82 16.74 -2.46
C MET A 187 4.20 17.80 -1.42
N PHE A 188 5.32 18.50 -1.61
CA PHE A 188 5.75 19.60 -0.71
C PHE A 188 4.70 20.71 -0.66
N LYS A 189 4.18 21.12 -1.81
CA LYS A 189 3.14 22.14 -1.91
C LYS A 189 1.86 21.71 -1.20
N ALA A 190 1.46 20.46 -1.34
CA ALA A 190 0.28 19.90 -0.69
C ALA A 190 0.43 19.93 0.84
N LEU A 191 1.54 19.40 1.38
CA LEU A 191 1.82 19.40 2.82
C LEU A 191 1.82 20.81 3.43
N ARG A 192 2.47 21.77 2.78
CA ARG A 192 2.51 23.18 3.24
C ARG A 192 1.15 23.87 3.23
N LYS A 193 0.18 23.32 2.49
CA LYS A 193 -1.21 23.79 2.45
C LYS A 193 -2.12 23.09 3.46
N GLY A 194 -1.56 22.25 4.34
CA GLY A 194 -2.35 21.49 5.28
C GLY A 194 -3.00 20.24 4.69
N GLU A 195 -2.62 19.81 3.48
CA GLU A 195 -3.22 18.62 2.87
C GLU A 195 -2.63 17.32 3.42
N THR A 196 -3.42 16.26 3.36
CA THR A 196 -2.98 14.89 3.68
C THR A 196 -2.44 14.22 2.44
N ILE A 197 -1.19 13.72 2.48
CA ILE A 197 -0.61 12.89 1.41
C ILE A 197 -0.51 11.43 1.87
N TRP A 198 -0.97 10.50 1.03
CA TRP A 198 -0.78 9.06 1.21
C TRP A 198 0.64 8.69 0.77
N TYR A 199 1.43 8.19 1.70
CA TYR A 199 2.84 7.89 1.48
C TYR A 199 3.18 6.49 1.97
N ALA A 200 3.82 5.68 1.13
CA ALA A 200 4.19 4.30 1.44
C ALA A 200 5.71 4.10 1.25
N PRO A 201 6.52 4.20 2.31
CA PRO A 201 7.99 4.14 2.25
C PRO A 201 8.57 2.71 2.33
N ASP A 202 7.76 1.69 2.47
CA ASP A 202 8.14 0.33 2.86
C ASP A 202 8.70 -0.55 1.74
N HIS A 203 8.72 -0.08 0.48
CA HIS A 203 9.30 -0.83 -0.63
C HIS A 203 10.76 -0.43 -0.92
N ASP A 204 11.48 -1.33 -1.58
CA ASP A 204 12.81 -1.08 -2.12
C ASP A 204 12.70 -0.42 -3.50
N TYR A 205 13.07 0.85 -3.57
CA TYR A 205 13.05 1.68 -4.79
C TYR A 205 14.40 1.75 -5.50
N GLY A 206 15.37 0.96 -5.07
CA GLY A 206 16.74 0.96 -5.60
C GLY A 206 17.68 1.88 -4.83
N ARG A 207 18.96 1.89 -5.20
CA ARG A 207 20.04 2.58 -4.49
C ARG A 207 19.93 4.10 -4.53
N LYS A 208 19.40 4.64 -5.61
CA LYS A 208 19.27 6.09 -5.78
C LYS A 208 18.27 6.66 -4.77
N ASN A 209 18.70 7.63 -3.97
CA ASN A 209 17.91 8.24 -2.89
C ASN A 209 17.47 7.20 -1.83
N ALA A 210 18.39 6.30 -1.46
CA ALA A 210 18.20 5.35 -0.37
C ALA A 210 19.39 5.40 0.59
N VAL A 211 19.11 5.13 1.85
CA VAL A 211 20.07 4.83 2.89
C VAL A 211 19.87 3.37 3.33
N PHE A 212 20.89 2.77 3.93
CA PHE A 212 20.84 1.39 4.41
C PHE A 212 20.70 1.42 5.93
N VAL A 213 19.54 1.00 6.40
CA VAL A 213 19.17 1.05 7.83
C VAL A 213 18.37 -0.19 8.20
N PRO A 214 18.30 -0.56 9.50
CA PRO A 214 17.59 -1.75 9.94
C PRO A 214 16.09 -1.77 9.51
N PHE A 215 15.64 -2.95 9.11
CA PHE A 215 14.24 -3.28 8.91
C PHE A 215 14.00 -4.71 9.42
N PHE A 216 13.27 -4.86 10.51
CA PHE A 216 13.23 -6.08 11.31
C PHE A 216 14.65 -6.58 11.64
N ALA A 217 14.97 -7.85 11.36
CA ALA A 217 16.30 -8.42 11.59
C ALA A 217 17.34 -8.07 10.49
N VAL A 218 16.91 -7.48 9.36
CA VAL A 218 17.81 -7.09 8.27
C VAL A 218 18.47 -5.76 8.62
N GLN A 219 19.77 -5.76 8.93
CA GLN A 219 20.48 -4.57 9.40
C GLN A 219 20.67 -3.50 8.32
N GLU A 220 20.83 -3.91 7.06
CA GLU A 220 21.14 -3.03 5.93
C GLU A 220 20.06 -3.13 4.84
N ALA A 221 18.85 -2.68 5.16
CA ALA A 221 17.75 -2.62 4.22
C ALA A 221 17.73 -1.28 3.49
N ALA A 222 17.76 -1.30 2.15
CA ALA A 222 17.62 -0.09 1.35
C ALA A 222 16.29 0.61 1.67
N THR A 223 16.36 1.81 2.24
CA THR A 223 15.21 2.59 2.69
C THR A 223 15.23 3.97 2.04
N THR A 224 14.10 4.37 1.46
CA THR A 224 13.98 5.64 0.75
C THR A 224 14.19 6.84 1.68
N THR A 225 14.92 7.84 1.18
CA THR A 225 15.12 9.12 1.88
C THR A 225 13.96 10.10 1.67
N GLY A 226 12.91 9.68 0.95
CA GLY A 226 11.74 10.50 0.68
C GLY A 226 11.09 11.09 1.93
N SER A 227 11.06 10.33 3.04
CA SER A 227 10.54 10.78 4.33
C SER A 227 11.28 12.02 4.86
N TYR A 228 12.61 12.02 4.75
CA TYR A 228 13.45 13.16 5.13
C TYR A 228 13.08 14.43 4.34
N TYR A 229 12.98 14.33 3.02
CA TYR A 229 12.64 15.49 2.19
C TYR A 229 11.23 16.00 2.44
N LEU A 230 10.26 15.11 2.69
CA LEU A 230 8.89 15.52 3.03
C LEU A 230 8.86 16.28 4.36
N LEU A 231 9.48 15.74 5.42
CA LEU A 231 9.56 16.37 6.74
C LEU A 231 10.29 17.70 6.68
N LYS A 232 11.45 17.75 6.01
CA LYS A 232 12.22 19.00 5.85
C LYS A 232 11.45 20.08 5.07
N SER A 233 10.63 19.67 4.10
CA SER A 233 9.84 20.62 3.29
C SER A 233 8.64 21.21 4.03
N ALA A 234 8.11 20.51 5.03
CA ALA A 234 6.95 20.90 5.82
C ALA A 234 7.19 20.54 7.31
N PRO A 235 8.00 21.32 8.05
CA PRO A 235 8.44 20.96 9.40
C PRO A 235 7.32 20.77 10.43
N ASN A 236 6.17 21.40 10.20
CA ASN A 236 5.00 21.28 11.10
C ASN A 236 4.11 20.07 10.77
N CYS A 237 4.34 19.37 9.64
CA CYS A 237 3.49 18.26 9.24
C CYS A 237 3.57 17.10 10.24
N LYS A 238 2.47 16.38 10.37
CA LYS A 238 2.35 15.20 11.23
C LYS A 238 2.54 13.92 10.44
N VAL A 239 3.24 12.97 11.02
CA VAL A 239 3.39 11.61 10.48
C VAL A 239 2.37 10.73 11.17
N VAL A 240 1.34 10.29 10.45
CA VAL A 240 0.25 9.47 11.00
C VAL A 240 0.25 8.11 10.30
N PRO A 241 0.62 7.02 10.99
CA PRO A 241 0.62 5.68 10.41
C PRO A 241 -0.77 5.05 10.42
N PHE A 242 -1.01 4.09 9.52
CA PHE A 242 -2.22 3.29 9.54
C PHE A 242 -2.02 1.90 8.94
N ALA A 243 -2.83 0.96 9.40
CA ALA A 243 -2.94 -0.40 8.88
C ALA A 243 -4.39 -0.70 8.47
N PRO A 244 -4.66 -1.00 7.21
CA PRO A 244 -5.96 -1.51 6.77
C PRO A 244 -6.00 -3.03 6.94
N LEU A 245 -6.83 -3.53 7.84
CA LEU A 245 -6.88 -4.93 8.23
C LEU A 245 -8.18 -5.57 7.77
N ARG A 246 -8.10 -6.75 7.15
CA ARG A 246 -9.25 -7.64 6.95
C ARG A 246 -9.49 -8.42 8.22
N ASN A 247 -10.69 -8.33 8.78
CA ASN A 247 -11.02 -9.03 10.01
C ASN A 247 -11.07 -10.55 9.79
N LYS A 248 -10.36 -11.32 10.63
CA LYS A 248 -10.25 -12.78 10.50
C LYS A 248 -11.60 -13.49 10.67
N ASP A 249 -12.49 -12.94 11.49
CA ASP A 249 -13.86 -13.45 11.74
C ASP A 249 -14.82 -13.25 10.57
N GLY A 250 -14.42 -12.50 9.53
CA GLY A 250 -15.27 -12.21 8.37
C GLY A 250 -16.25 -11.06 8.56
N SER A 251 -16.14 -10.29 9.65
CA SER A 251 -16.98 -9.12 9.90
C SER A 251 -16.69 -7.92 8.98
N GLY A 252 -15.70 -8.03 8.09
CA GLY A 252 -15.30 -6.98 7.16
C GLY A 252 -13.88 -6.48 7.41
N TYR A 253 -13.74 -5.16 7.55
CA TYR A 253 -12.44 -4.49 7.60
C TYR A 253 -12.39 -3.50 8.75
N THR A 254 -11.22 -3.41 9.37
CA THR A 254 -10.88 -2.37 10.35
C THR A 254 -9.68 -1.59 9.85
N VAL A 255 -9.82 -0.28 9.67
CA VAL A 255 -8.67 0.59 9.43
C VAL A 255 -8.23 1.13 10.78
N SER A 256 -7.07 0.69 11.24
CA SER A 256 -6.44 1.14 12.48
C SER A 256 -5.48 2.28 12.18
N ILE A 257 -5.83 3.51 12.60
CA ILE A 257 -4.98 4.69 12.49
C ILE A 257 -4.27 4.86 13.82
N SER A 258 -2.94 4.91 13.77
CA SER A 258 -2.08 5.09 14.95
C SER A 258 -1.92 6.57 15.31
N PRO A 259 -1.58 6.90 16.57
CA PRO A 259 -1.23 8.26 16.96
C PRO A 259 -0.11 8.83 16.10
N PRO A 260 -0.06 10.17 15.93
CA PRO A 260 1.04 10.83 15.26
C PRO A 260 2.39 10.45 15.87
N VAL A 261 3.39 10.25 15.02
CA VAL A 261 4.77 9.95 15.44
C VAL A 261 5.59 11.22 15.34
N ASP A 262 6.31 11.54 16.40
CA ASP A 262 7.19 12.69 16.45
C ASP A 262 8.55 12.40 15.77
N PHE A 263 9.02 13.35 14.97
CA PHE A 263 10.31 13.35 14.29
C PHE A 263 11.11 14.65 14.57
N SER A 264 10.64 15.49 15.49
CA SER A 264 11.24 16.81 15.76
C SER A 264 12.63 16.74 16.41
N ASP A 265 12.93 15.63 17.08
CA ASP A 265 14.18 15.37 17.78
C ASP A 265 15.30 14.87 16.86
N ILE A 266 15.01 14.60 15.57
CA ILE A 266 16.00 14.11 14.61
C ILE A 266 15.98 14.93 13.32
N SER A 267 17.19 15.21 12.80
CA SER A 267 17.38 15.98 11.57
C SER A 267 18.23 15.26 10.52
N ASP A 268 18.84 14.13 10.90
CA ASP A 268 19.67 13.31 10.03
C ASP A 268 18.82 12.40 9.14
N GLU A 269 19.19 12.30 7.86
CA GLU A 269 18.49 11.53 6.84
C GLU A 269 18.40 10.03 7.19
N THR A 270 19.50 9.49 7.69
CA THR A 270 19.62 8.06 8.06
C THR A 270 18.79 7.76 9.30
N ALA A 271 18.84 8.63 10.32
CA ALA A 271 18.06 8.47 11.55
C ALA A 271 16.54 8.58 11.26
N ILE A 272 16.13 9.49 10.38
CA ILE A 272 14.73 9.61 9.95
C ILE A 272 14.27 8.34 9.22
N ALA A 273 15.08 7.81 8.31
CA ALA A 273 14.76 6.57 7.60
C ALA A 273 14.67 5.37 8.55
N ALA A 274 15.57 5.27 9.52
CA ALA A 274 15.55 4.21 10.54
C ALA A 274 14.29 4.29 11.42
N ARG A 275 13.91 5.49 11.90
CA ARG A 275 12.66 5.70 12.65
C ARG A 275 11.44 5.39 11.81
N MET A 276 11.42 5.78 10.54
CA MET A 276 10.33 5.46 9.62
C MET A 276 10.17 3.95 9.42
N ASN A 277 11.28 3.20 9.33
CA ASN A 277 11.22 1.74 9.30
C ASN A 277 10.57 1.17 10.57
N LYS A 278 10.89 1.70 11.76
CA LYS A 278 10.24 1.25 13.02
C LYS A 278 8.75 1.56 13.04
N VAL A 279 8.32 2.69 12.47
CA VAL A 279 6.91 2.99 12.28
C VAL A 279 6.24 1.95 11.40
N VAL A 280 6.83 1.63 10.25
CA VAL A 280 6.35 0.62 9.31
C VAL A 280 6.30 -0.77 9.94
N GLU A 281 7.37 -1.19 10.64
CA GLU A 281 7.43 -2.48 11.34
C GLU A 281 6.27 -2.63 12.34
N LYS A 282 6.00 -1.59 13.13
CA LYS A 282 4.90 -1.58 14.10
C LYS A 282 3.53 -1.77 13.44
N GLU A 283 3.32 -1.15 12.29
CA GLU A 283 2.07 -1.34 11.55
C GLU A 283 1.98 -2.75 10.96
N ILE A 284 3.06 -3.30 10.40
CA ILE A 284 3.10 -4.68 9.87
C ILE A 284 2.77 -5.70 10.97
N LEU A 285 3.28 -5.51 12.18
CA LEU A 285 3.06 -6.43 13.30
C LEU A 285 1.60 -6.49 13.78
N LYS A 286 0.73 -5.56 13.36
CA LYS A 286 -0.71 -5.66 13.65
C LYS A 286 -1.36 -6.86 12.94
N ASP A 287 -0.87 -7.23 11.74
CA ASP A 287 -1.26 -8.45 11.03
C ASP A 287 -0.21 -8.81 9.97
N VAL A 288 0.77 -9.59 10.38
CA VAL A 288 1.93 -9.99 9.55
C VAL A 288 1.48 -10.74 8.28
N GLU A 289 0.37 -11.48 8.34
CA GLU A 289 -0.14 -12.29 7.24
C GLU A 289 -0.64 -11.44 6.06
N GLN A 290 -1.06 -10.19 6.31
CA GLN A 290 -1.67 -9.33 5.29
C GLN A 290 -0.68 -8.37 4.63
N TYR A 291 0.58 -8.30 5.07
CA TYR A 291 1.60 -7.47 4.42
C TYR A 291 2.05 -8.07 3.08
N MET A 292 2.47 -7.22 2.13
CA MET A 292 2.87 -7.65 0.77
C MET A 292 4.26 -8.29 0.75
N TRP A 293 4.42 -9.46 1.37
CA TRP A 293 5.69 -10.22 1.37
C TRP A 293 6.16 -10.66 -0.01
N LEU A 294 5.32 -10.63 -1.03
CA LEU A 294 5.63 -11.05 -2.41
C LEU A 294 6.55 -10.09 -3.17
N HIS A 295 6.84 -8.91 -2.60
CA HIS A 295 7.80 -7.95 -3.17
C HIS A 295 9.22 -8.26 -2.68
N ARG A 296 10.23 -8.15 -3.58
CA ARG A 296 11.64 -8.28 -3.20
C ARG A 296 12.10 -7.03 -2.41
N ARG A 297 11.79 -6.98 -1.10
CA ARG A 297 12.06 -5.83 -0.23
C ARG A 297 13.55 -5.56 -0.05
N PHE A 298 14.39 -6.59 -0.17
CA PHE A 298 15.82 -6.53 0.11
C PHE A 298 16.67 -6.81 -1.14
N LYS A 299 16.20 -6.42 -2.32
CA LYS A 299 16.90 -6.67 -3.60
C LYS A 299 18.14 -5.79 -3.77
N THR A 300 18.13 -4.58 -3.19
CA THR A 300 19.24 -3.62 -3.29
C THR A 300 20.16 -3.77 -2.10
N ARG A 301 21.43 -4.05 -2.40
CA ARG A 301 22.49 -4.20 -1.39
C ARG A 301 23.29 -2.91 -1.26
N PRO A 302 24.01 -2.68 -0.12
CA PRO A 302 24.87 -1.52 0.07
C PRO A 302 25.89 -1.32 -1.04
N THR A 303 26.53 -2.39 -1.49
CA THR A 303 27.46 -2.39 -2.64
C THR A 303 26.93 -3.27 -3.79
N GLU A 304 27.46 -3.08 -5.01
CA GLU A 304 27.06 -3.88 -6.17
C GLU A 304 27.63 -5.29 -6.14
N ASP A 305 28.75 -5.45 -5.45
CA ASP A 305 29.47 -6.74 -5.36
C ASP A 305 28.87 -7.69 -4.32
N GLU A 306 27.99 -7.19 -3.46
CA GLU A 306 27.35 -8.03 -2.46
C GLU A 306 26.35 -8.99 -3.08
N PRO A 307 26.32 -10.27 -2.61
CA PRO A 307 25.41 -11.28 -3.14
C PRO A 307 23.96 -10.91 -2.87
N SER A 308 23.10 -11.31 -3.82
CA SER A 308 21.65 -11.15 -3.67
C SER A 308 21.15 -11.94 -2.44
N LEU A 309 20.26 -11.35 -1.66
CA LEU A 309 19.57 -12.07 -0.58
C LEU A 309 18.48 -13.04 -1.07
N TYR A 310 18.26 -13.11 -2.40
CA TYR A 310 17.23 -13.95 -3.05
C TYR A 310 17.85 -14.99 -4.02
N SER A 311 19.14 -15.23 -3.94
CA SER A 311 19.82 -16.29 -4.73
C SER A 311 19.53 -17.66 -4.16
#